data_252f3c7b9736ae44153fa544bf125f92
#
_entry.id   252f3c7b9736ae44153fa544bf125f92
#
_cell.length_a   1.000
_cell.length_b   1.000
_cell.length_c   1.000
_cell.angle_alpha   90.00
_cell.angle_beta   90.00
_cell.angle_gamma   90.00
#
_symmetry.space_group_name_H-M   'P 1'
#
loop_
_entity.id
_entity.type
_entity.pdbx_description
1 polymer ?
#
loop_
_entity_poly.entity_id
_entity_poly.type
_entity_poly.pdbx_seq_one_letter_code
_entity_poly.pdbx_strand_id
1 'polypeptide(L)'
;MAPKKPIEKAAFPGVVESAFDNKLVPEALYAALDLGTNSCRMLIAQPKGAQFHVVDSFAKSVQLGSGLEKTGTLSRESINRTIQALQVCKQKLDKYDVKYSRLIATEACRRARNSKEFISRVFKQTGLKLDIIDTEEEARLAVISCAPLVSPTSEQLLIVDIGGGSTELVWIDLTSVPSLERPKSIMRLHAGFNSEDGPFSTAKVVDWISVPLGVATLRDQFSDVEDDAARFALMSWYFEEKLTDFA
;
A
#
# COMPACT_ATOMS: atom_id res chain seq x y z
N MET A 1 -22.42 -14.23 28.42
CA MET A 1 -21.84 -13.45 27.32
C MET A 1 -21.25 -12.18 27.92
N ALA A 2 -19.93 -12.10 28.01
CA ALA A 2 -19.26 -10.93 28.54
C ALA A 2 -19.17 -9.83 27.45
N PRO A 3 -19.31 -8.54 27.77
CA PRO A 3 -19.24 -7.49 26.78
C PRO A 3 -17.82 -7.35 26.27
N LYS A 4 -17.64 -7.31 24.94
CA LYS A 4 -16.36 -7.03 24.28
C LYS A 4 -15.90 -5.64 24.69
N LYS A 5 -14.70 -5.55 25.29
CA LYS A 5 -14.01 -4.28 25.54
C LYS A 5 -13.83 -3.50 24.23
N PRO A 6 -14.02 -2.17 24.24
CA PRO A 6 -13.69 -1.33 23.09
C PRO A 6 -12.19 -1.45 22.78
N ILE A 7 -11.85 -1.57 21.50
CA ILE A 7 -10.46 -1.51 21.02
C ILE A 7 -9.97 -0.09 21.35
N GLU A 8 -9.00 0.00 22.26
CA GLU A 8 -8.30 1.24 22.57
C GLU A 8 -7.69 1.79 21.27
N LYS A 9 -8.08 3.01 20.92
CA LYS A 9 -7.53 3.72 19.76
C LYS A 9 -6.05 3.98 20.02
N ALA A 10 -5.18 3.31 19.28
CA ALA A 10 -3.76 3.63 19.28
C ALA A 10 -3.58 5.11 18.90
N ALA A 11 -3.18 5.92 19.86
CA ALA A 11 -2.78 7.29 19.62
C ALA A 11 -1.41 7.25 18.92
N PHE A 12 -1.36 7.67 17.65
CA PHE A 12 -0.10 7.85 16.95
C PHE A 12 0.62 9.08 17.51
N PRO A 13 1.83 8.96 18.06
CA PRO A 13 2.57 10.11 18.55
C PRO A 13 3.10 10.95 17.38
N GLY A 14 2.66 12.21 17.34
CA GLY A 14 3.38 13.32 16.78
C GLY A 14 3.70 13.31 15.29
N VAL A 15 2.71 13.56 14.43
CA VAL A 15 2.95 14.01 13.05
C VAL A 15 3.04 15.53 13.03
N VAL A 16 4.12 16.05 12.48
CA VAL A 16 4.54 17.46 12.56
C VAL A 16 3.80 18.34 11.55
N GLU A 17 3.42 19.52 12.00
CA GLU A 17 2.51 20.49 11.38
C GLU A 17 2.92 21.11 10.02
N SER A 18 4.03 20.81 9.41
CA SER A 18 4.54 21.65 8.31
C SER A 18 4.85 20.97 6.97
N ALA A 19 4.49 19.72 6.75
CA ALA A 19 4.90 19.00 5.53
C ALA A 19 3.82 18.86 4.45
N PHE A 20 2.58 19.22 4.74
CA PHE A 20 1.52 19.27 3.73
C PHE A 20 1.32 20.72 3.29
N ASP A 21 1.81 21.00 2.10
CA ASP A 21 1.52 22.26 1.41
C ASP A 21 0.01 22.50 1.39
N ASN A 22 -0.41 23.63 1.84
CA ASN A 22 -1.68 24.28 2.13
C ASN A 22 -2.89 24.01 1.17
N LYS A 23 -3.04 22.79 0.64
CA LYS A 23 -4.11 22.42 -0.31
C LYS A 23 -5.24 21.57 0.27
N LEU A 24 -5.10 21.12 1.52
CA LEU A 24 -6.18 20.37 2.17
C LEU A 24 -7.25 21.33 2.68
N VAL A 25 -8.50 21.08 2.29
CA VAL A 25 -9.67 21.80 2.85
C VAL A 25 -9.99 21.14 4.19
N PRO A 26 -9.84 21.83 5.34
CA PRO A 26 -9.92 21.21 6.66
C PRO A 26 -11.25 20.51 6.96
N GLU A 27 -12.32 20.94 6.33
CA GLU A 27 -13.67 20.36 6.50
C GLU A 27 -14.01 19.30 5.45
N ALA A 28 -13.19 19.13 4.41
CA ALA A 28 -13.44 18.16 3.37
C ALA A 28 -13.07 16.73 3.80
N LEU A 29 -13.82 15.76 3.28
CA LEU A 29 -13.50 14.36 3.43
C LEU A 29 -12.64 13.88 2.25
N TYR A 30 -11.64 13.10 2.58
CA TYR A 30 -10.71 12.47 1.64
C TYR A 30 -10.85 10.97 1.72
N ALA A 31 -10.69 10.29 0.59
CA ALA A 31 -10.64 8.84 0.56
C ALA A 31 -9.39 8.33 -0.15
N ALA A 32 -8.85 7.25 0.40
CA ALA A 32 -7.84 6.44 -0.25
C ALA A 32 -8.35 5.01 -0.40
N LEU A 33 -8.23 4.45 -1.59
CA LEU A 33 -8.55 3.04 -1.86
C LEU A 33 -7.32 2.36 -2.44
N ASP A 34 -6.98 1.23 -1.84
CA ASP A 34 -5.95 0.31 -2.30
C ASP A 34 -6.60 -1.00 -2.75
N LEU A 35 -6.43 -1.33 -4.03
CA LEU A 35 -6.83 -2.61 -4.61
C LEU A 35 -5.59 -3.46 -4.88
N GLY A 36 -5.21 -4.22 -3.88
CA GLY A 36 -4.11 -5.17 -3.96
C GLY A 36 -4.50 -6.52 -4.60
N THR A 37 -3.54 -7.41 -4.67
CA THR A 37 -3.70 -8.77 -5.22
C THR A 37 -4.71 -9.59 -4.42
N ASN A 38 -4.73 -9.44 -3.09
CA ASN A 38 -5.61 -10.20 -2.21
C ASN A 38 -6.78 -9.39 -1.66
N SER A 39 -6.61 -8.12 -1.39
CA SER A 39 -7.52 -7.30 -0.60
C SER A 39 -7.90 -6.02 -1.31
N CYS A 40 -9.15 -5.57 -1.09
CA CYS A 40 -9.60 -4.22 -1.39
C CYS A 40 -9.78 -3.49 -0.06
N ARG A 41 -9.09 -2.40 0.13
CA ARG A 41 -9.15 -1.56 1.33
C ARG A 41 -9.51 -0.13 0.95
N MET A 42 -10.31 0.52 1.76
CA MET A 42 -10.63 1.94 1.60
C MET A 42 -10.70 2.62 2.96
N LEU A 43 -10.17 3.82 3.04
CA LEU A 43 -10.27 4.69 4.19
C LEU A 43 -10.93 6.00 3.77
N ILE A 44 -11.86 6.49 4.57
CA ILE A 44 -12.42 7.84 4.47
C ILE A 44 -12.00 8.59 5.72
N ALA A 45 -11.33 9.73 5.54
CA ALA A 45 -10.78 10.49 6.65
C ALA A 45 -10.96 12.00 6.44
N GLN A 46 -10.93 12.71 7.56
CA GLN A 46 -10.94 14.17 7.63
C GLN A 46 -9.60 14.65 8.18
N PRO A 47 -8.91 15.60 7.52
CA PRO A 47 -7.72 16.23 8.06
C PRO A 47 -8.03 16.94 9.38
N LYS A 48 -7.12 16.81 10.36
CA LYS A 48 -7.21 17.50 11.65
C LYS A 48 -5.82 17.95 12.10
N GLY A 49 -5.42 19.12 11.68
CA GLY A 49 -4.03 19.59 11.85
C GLY A 49 -3.05 18.67 11.12
N ALA A 50 -2.02 18.23 11.82
CA ALA A 50 -1.03 17.27 11.30
C ALA A 50 -1.50 15.80 11.32
N GLN A 51 -2.71 15.54 11.76
CA GLN A 51 -3.31 14.21 11.85
C GLN A 51 -4.55 14.12 10.95
N PHE A 52 -5.16 12.95 10.93
CA PHE A 52 -6.47 12.77 10.31
C PHE A 52 -7.39 11.98 11.25
N HIS A 53 -8.66 12.29 11.17
CA HIS A 53 -9.70 11.53 11.84
C HIS A 53 -10.34 10.55 10.86
N VAL A 54 -10.32 9.25 11.20
CA VAL A 54 -10.98 8.22 10.40
C VAL A 54 -12.49 8.33 10.59
N VAL A 55 -13.20 8.57 9.49
CA VAL A 55 -14.66 8.68 9.45
C VAL A 55 -15.30 7.34 9.17
N ASP A 56 -14.75 6.60 8.18
CA ASP A 56 -15.22 5.26 7.83
C ASP A 56 -14.10 4.47 7.17
N SER A 57 -14.22 3.15 7.18
CA SER A 57 -13.28 2.26 6.52
C SER A 57 -13.99 1.07 5.89
N PHE A 58 -13.31 0.44 4.93
CA PHE A 58 -13.75 -0.79 4.30
C PHE A 58 -12.55 -1.69 4.06
N ALA A 59 -12.68 -2.98 4.34
CA ALA A 59 -11.69 -3.99 4.00
C ALA A 59 -12.38 -5.29 3.62
N LYS A 60 -11.98 -5.87 2.49
CA LYS A 60 -12.51 -7.16 2.02
C LYS A 60 -11.44 -7.94 1.27
N SER A 61 -11.27 -9.22 1.58
CA SER A 61 -10.50 -10.13 0.76
C SER A 61 -11.27 -10.39 -0.55
N VAL A 62 -10.70 -9.94 -1.65
CA VAL A 62 -11.27 -10.06 -3.00
C VAL A 62 -10.55 -11.12 -3.83
N GLN A 63 -9.31 -11.47 -3.43
CA GLN A 63 -8.46 -12.46 -4.11
C GLN A 63 -8.40 -12.22 -5.62
N LEU A 64 -8.15 -10.95 -6.00
CA LEU A 64 -8.14 -10.54 -7.40
C LEU A 64 -7.11 -11.31 -8.23
N GLY A 65 -5.93 -11.55 -7.64
CA GLY A 65 -4.82 -12.26 -8.28
C GLY A 65 -4.89 -13.77 -8.22
N SER A 66 -5.97 -14.36 -7.68
CA SER A 66 -6.08 -15.83 -7.60
C SER A 66 -5.98 -16.48 -8.98
N GLY A 67 -5.03 -17.42 -9.13
CA GLY A 67 -4.73 -18.11 -10.38
C GLY A 67 -3.98 -17.28 -11.44
N LEU A 68 -3.61 -16.04 -11.14
CA LEU A 68 -2.89 -15.16 -12.06
C LEU A 68 -1.54 -15.74 -12.48
N GLU A 69 -0.79 -16.35 -11.55
CA GLU A 69 0.50 -17.00 -11.83
C GLU A 69 0.40 -18.07 -12.93
N LYS A 70 -0.66 -18.87 -12.89
CA LYS A 70 -0.88 -19.97 -13.85
C LYS A 70 -1.45 -19.49 -15.18
N THR A 71 -2.31 -18.49 -15.17
CA THR A 71 -3.08 -18.08 -16.36
C THR A 71 -2.61 -16.79 -17.01
N GLY A 72 -1.91 -15.92 -16.28
CA GLY A 72 -1.55 -14.56 -16.68
C GLY A 72 -2.76 -13.62 -16.85
N THR A 73 -3.95 -13.99 -16.36
CA THR A 73 -5.17 -13.22 -16.47
C THR A 73 -5.98 -13.26 -15.18
N LEU A 74 -6.71 -12.18 -14.89
CA LEU A 74 -7.69 -12.14 -13.81
C LEU A 74 -8.89 -13.02 -14.18
N SER A 75 -9.31 -13.89 -13.27
CA SER A 75 -10.45 -14.75 -13.50
C SER A 75 -11.77 -13.97 -13.47
N ARG A 76 -12.79 -14.48 -14.14
CA ARG A 76 -14.13 -13.87 -14.16
C ARG A 76 -14.73 -13.77 -12.75
N GLU A 77 -14.49 -14.78 -11.93
CA GLU A 77 -14.97 -14.88 -10.55
C GLU A 77 -14.32 -13.82 -9.67
N SER A 78 -12.99 -13.68 -9.73
CA SER A 78 -12.27 -12.67 -8.94
C SER A 78 -12.61 -11.24 -9.39
N ILE A 79 -12.77 -11.01 -10.70
CA ILE A 79 -13.27 -9.74 -11.24
C ILE A 79 -14.66 -9.40 -10.67
N ASN A 80 -15.62 -10.32 -10.74
CA ASN A 80 -16.97 -10.11 -10.24
C ASN A 80 -16.98 -9.78 -8.74
N ARG A 81 -16.24 -10.57 -7.95
CA ARG A 81 -16.10 -10.39 -6.51
C ARG A 81 -15.49 -9.01 -6.16
N THR A 82 -14.49 -8.60 -6.92
CA THR A 82 -13.83 -7.30 -6.76
C THR A 82 -14.78 -6.15 -7.11
N ILE A 83 -15.51 -6.26 -8.21
CA ILE A 83 -16.49 -5.23 -8.59
C ILE A 83 -17.58 -5.07 -7.53
N GLN A 84 -18.07 -6.16 -6.94
CA GLN A 84 -19.02 -6.07 -5.81
C GLN A 84 -18.44 -5.31 -4.61
N ALA A 85 -17.16 -5.54 -4.28
CA ALA A 85 -16.48 -4.80 -3.23
C ALA A 85 -16.36 -3.31 -3.57
N LEU A 86 -16.00 -2.98 -4.82
CA LEU A 86 -15.89 -1.61 -5.31
C LEU A 86 -17.24 -0.88 -5.35
N GLN A 87 -18.34 -1.59 -5.60
CA GLN A 87 -19.70 -1.02 -5.50
C GLN A 87 -20.01 -0.56 -4.07
N VAL A 88 -19.61 -1.34 -3.06
CA VAL A 88 -19.75 -0.93 -1.65
C VAL A 88 -18.87 0.30 -1.36
N CYS A 89 -17.65 0.34 -1.87
CA CYS A 89 -16.79 1.51 -1.75
C CYS A 89 -17.45 2.75 -2.37
N LYS A 90 -18.00 2.62 -3.58
CA LYS A 90 -18.72 3.73 -4.24
C LYS A 90 -19.89 4.23 -3.40
N GLN A 91 -20.73 3.34 -2.86
CA GLN A 91 -21.84 3.71 -1.99
C GLN A 91 -21.37 4.48 -0.76
N LYS A 92 -20.22 4.11 -0.16
CA LYS A 92 -19.65 4.84 0.97
C LYS A 92 -19.14 6.22 0.55
N LEU A 93 -18.44 6.33 -0.58
CA LEU A 93 -17.98 7.62 -1.12
C LEU A 93 -19.15 8.58 -1.35
N ASP A 94 -20.25 8.07 -1.91
CA ASP A 94 -21.47 8.87 -2.14
C ASP A 94 -22.17 9.26 -0.83
N LYS A 95 -22.30 8.30 0.10
CA LYS A 95 -22.92 8.54 1.41
C LYS A 95 -22.26 9.68 2.19
N TYR A 96 -20.94 9.75 2.09
CA TYR A 96 -20.14 10.76 2.81
C TYR A 96 -19.83 11.99 1.97
N ASP A 97 -20.33 12.08 0.73
CA ASP A 97 -20.06 13.19 -0.20
C ASP A 97 -18.56 13.50 -0.34
N VAL A 98 -17.74 12.44 -0.47
CA VAL A 98 -16.30 12.55 -0.58
C VAL A 98 -15.92 13.29 -1.86
N LYS A 99 -15.21 14.41 -1.74
CA LYS A 99 -14.82 15.26 -2.88
C LYS A 99 -13.45 14.88 -3.47
N TYR A 100 -12.57 14.38 -2.62
CA TYR A 100 -11.18 14.09 -3.00
C TYR A 100 -10.88 12.62 -2.73
N SER A 101 -10.49 11.90 -3.75
CA SER A 101 -10.14 10.49 -3.60
C SER A 101 -8.98 10.10 -4.48
N ARG A 102 -8.12 9.22 -3.94
CA ARG A 102 -7.12 8.49 -4.72
C ARG A 102 -7.43 7.01 -4.63
N LEU A 103 -7.64 6.38 -5.78
CA LEU A 103 -8.05 4.98 -5.87
C LEU A 103 -7.01 4.26 -6.72
N ILE A 104 -6.18 3.46 -6.07
CA ILE A 104 -5.05 2.78 -6.71
C ILE A 104 -5.31 1.29 -6.86
N ALA A 105 -4.66 0.70 -7.86
CA ALA A 105 -4.56 -0.74 -8.06
C ALA A 105 -3.09 -1.10 -8.28
N THR A 106 -2.67 -2.25 -7.77
CA THR A 106 -1.26 -2.61 -7.68
C THR A 106 -0.94 -3.89 -8.46
N GLU A 107 -0.10 -4.76 -7.95
CA GLU A 107 0.58 -5.87 -8.64
C GLU A 107 -0.33 -6.75 -9.51
N ALA A 108 -1.49 -7.19 -9.02
CA ALA A 108 -2.39 -8.03 -9.82
C ALA A 108 -2.85 -7.33 -11.11
N CYS A 109 -3.10 -6.02 -11.05
CA CYS A 109 -3.49 -5.22 -12.19
C CYS A 109 -2.31 -4.91 -13.12
N ARG A 110 -1.10 -4.69 -12.59
CA ARG A 110 0.11 -4.50 -13.42
C ARG A 110 0.40 -5.72 -14.27
N ARG A 111 0.31 -6.92 -13.69
CA ARG A 111 0.72 -8.18 -14.34
C ARG A 111 -0.34 -8.80 -15.26
N ALA A 112 -1.61 -8.54 -15.01
CA ALA A 112 -2.68 -9.19 -15.75
C ALA A 112 -2.81 -8.68 -17.19
N ARG A 113 -2.79 -9.59 -18.17
CA ARG A 113 -3.00 -9.25 -19.59
C ARG A 113 -4.36 -8.63 -19.88
N ASN A 114 -5.37 -8.93 -19.08
CA ASN A 114 -6.73 -8.39 -19.21
C ASN A 114 -7.04 -7.24 -18.24
N SER A 115 -6.01 -6.58 -17.67
CA SER A 115 -6.21 -5.49 -16.71
C SER A 115 -6.97 -4.30 -17.30
N LYS A 116 -6.71 -3.92 -18.57
CA LYS A 116 -7.43 -2.83 -19.25
C LYS A 116 -8.92 -3.09 -19.36
N GLU A 117 -9.31 -4.33 -19.66
CA GLU A 117 -10.71 -4.75 -19.71
C GLU A 117 -11.34 -4.68 -18.30
N PHE A 118 -10.63 -5.18 -17.30
CA PHE A 118 -11.06 -5.10 -15.90
C PHE A 118 -11.29 -3.64 -15.46
N ILE A 119 -10.33 -2.73 -15.67
CA ILE A 119 -10.45 -1.31 -15.32
C ILE A 119 -11.64 -0.65 -16.03
N SER A 120 -11.80 -0.93 -17.35
CA SER A 120 -12.94 -0.43 -18.11
C SER A 120 -14.28 -0.93 -17.55
N ARG A 121 -14.34 -2.19 -17.13
CA ARG A 121 -15.53 -2.78 -16.54
C ARG A 121 -15.83 -2.20 -15.16
N VAL A 122 -14.80 -1.97 -14.33
CA VAL A 122 -14.95 -1.27 -13.03
C VAL A 122 -15.57 0.11 -13.27
N PHE A 123 -14.99 0.90 -14.17
CA PHE A 123 -15.52 2.23 -14.47
C PHE A 123 -16.97 2.20 -14.93
N LYS A 124 -17.33 1.30 -15.87
CA LYS A 124 -18.69 1.17 -16.39
C LYS A 124 -19.71 0.80 -15.31
N GLN A 125 -19.34 -0.04 -14.33
CA GLN A 125 -20.27 -0.56 -13.34
C GLN A 125 -20.31 0.22 -12.03
N THR A 126 -19.27 1.01 -11.72
CA THR A 126 -19.15 1.73 -10.45
C THR A 126 -18.94 3.23 -10.62
N GLY A 127 -18.46 3.69 -11.78
CA GLY A 127 -18.00 5.05 -11.99
C GLY A 127 -16.63 5.35 -11.36
N LEU A 128 -16.01 4.39 -10.67
CA LEU A 128 -14.71 4.58 -10.04
C LEU A 128 -13.59 4.52 -11.09
N LYS A 129 -12.68 5.47 -11.01
CA LYS A 129 -11.46 5.49 -11.83
C LYS A 129 -10.31 4.97 -10.97
N LEU A 130 -9.86 3.75 -11.26
CA LEU A 130 -8.67 3.17 -10.63
C LEU A 130 -7.43 3.58 -11.41
N ASP A 131 -6.39 3.97 -10.69
CA ASP A 131 -5.06 4.25 -11.21
C ASP A 131 -4.14 3.06 -10.92
N ILE A 132 -3.55 2.47 -11.97
CA ILE A 132 -2.58 1.38 -11.79
C ILE A 132 -1.23 2.03 -11.58
N ILE A 133 -0.76 2.01 -10.34
CA ILE A 133 0.55 2.57 -9.98
C ILE A 133 1.68 1.59 -10.29
N ASP A 134 2.86 2.11 -10.60
CA ASP A 134 4.06 1.31 -10.76
C ASP A 134 4.66 0.84 -9.42
N THR A 135 5.71 0.06 -9.48
CA THR A 135 6.36 -0.53 -8.29
C THR A 135 7.10 0.51 -7.45
N GLU A 136 7.71 1.51 -8.10
CA GLU A 136 8.39 2.60 -7.39
C GLU A 136 7.39 3.43 -6.57
N GLU A 137 6.25 3.77 -7.17
CA GLU A 137 5.19 4.51 -6.48
C GLU A 137 4.60 3.71 -5.31
N GLU A 138 4.42 2.39 -5.46
CA GLU A 138 3.95 1.51 -4.40
C GLU A 138 4.94 1.49 -3.23
N ALA A 139 6.24 1.26 -3.51
CA ALA A 139 7.31 1.29 -2.53
C ALA A 139 7.41 2.67 -1.83
N ARG A 140 7.29 3.76 -2.60
CA ARG A 140 7.31 5.13 -2.10
C ARG A 140 6.15 5.41 -1.14
N LEU A 141 4.95 4.95 -1.46
CA LEU A 141 3.78 5.09 -0.59
C LEU A 141 3.94 4.29 0.72
N ALA A 142 4.52 3.09 0.65
CA ALA A 142 4.86 2.30 1.83
C ALA A 142 5.84 3.05 2.73
N VAL A 143 6.92 3.60 2.17
CA VAL A 143 7.91 4.41 2.90
C VAL A 143 7.25 5.60 3.61
N ILE A 144 6.44 6.39 2.89
CA ILE A 144 5.78 7.58 3.44
C ILE A 144 4.81 7.18 4.57
N SER A 145 4.11 6.05 4.44
CA SER A 145 3.18 5.57 5.45
C SER A 145 3.87 5.22 6.78
N CYS A 146 5.17 4.87 6.72
CA CYS A 146 5.99 4.56 7.89
C CYS A 146 6.61 5.80 8.56
N ALA A 147 6.56 6.98 7.94
CA ALA A 147 7.17 8.19 8.50
C ALA A 147 6.79 8.49 9.97
N PRO A 148 5.51 8.32 10.40
CA PRO A 148 5.13 8.54 11.81
C PRO A 148 5.76 7.56 12.80
N LEU A 149 6.31 6.44 12.33
CA LEU A 149 6.94 5.39 13.15
C LEU A 149 8.45 5.60 13.29
N VAL A 150 9.03 6.51 12.53
CA VAL A 150 10.47 6.75 12.51
C VAL A 150 10.91 7.44 13.79
N SER A 151 11.80 6.77 14.55
CA SER A 151 12.42 7.38 15.73
C SER A 151 13.42 8.48 15.31
N PRO A 152 13.49 9.60 16.05
CA PRO A 152 14.57 10.57 15.86
C PRO A 152 15.98 9.98 16.05
N THR A 153 16.11 8.86 16.75
CA THR A 153 17.40 8.18 16.95
C THR A 153 17.77 7.19 15.85
N SER A 154 16.84 6.86 14.95
CA SER A 154 17.12 5.92 13.86
C SER A 154 18.02 6.54 12.81
N GLU A 155 19.18 5.94 12.56
CA GLU A 155 20.14 6.40 11.54
C GLU A 155 19.96 5.68 10.20
N GLN A 156 19.38 4.48 10.25
CA GLN A 156 19.05 3.70 9.06
C GLN A 156 17.68 3.05 9.24
N LEU A 157 16.97 2.84 8.14
CA LEU A 157 15.68 2.20 8.11
C LEU A 157 15.69 1.13 7.01
N LEU A 158 15.19 -0.04 7.33
CA LEU A 158 14.74 -1.02 6.36
C LEU A 158 13.22 -1.10 6.44
N ILE A 159 12.56 -0.71 5.37
CA ILE A 159 11.11 -0.82 5.24
C ILE A 159 10.81 -2.07 4.43
N VAL A 160 9.94 -2.93 4.96
CA VAL A 160 9.49 -4.16 4.31
C VAL A 160 7.98 -4.13 4.25
N ASP A 161 7.42 -4.02 3.05
CA ASP A 161 5.99 -4.10 2.80
C ASP A 161 5.66 -5.44 2.12
N ILE A 162 4.94 -6.31 2.82
CA ILE A 162 4.58 -7.64 2.33
C ILE A 162 3.12 -7.61 1.89
N GLY A 163 2.92 -7.49 0.58
CA GLY A 163 1.62 -7.52 -0.04
C GLY A 163 1.10 -8.93 -0.33
N GLY A 164 -0.01 -8.99 -1.07
CA GLY A 164 -0.56 -10.27 -1.55
C GLY A 164 0.19 -10.82 -2.76
N GLY A 165 0.70 -9.96 -3.63
CA GLY A 165 1.33 -10.32 -4.91
C GLY A 165 2.78 -9.91 -5.03
N SER A 166 3.23 -8.94 -4.25
CA SER A 166 4.60 -8.42 -4.23
C SER A 166 5.08 -8.17 -2.82
N THR A 167 6.38 -7.95 -2.69
CA THR A 167 7.05 -7.51 -1.46
C THR A 167 8.03 -6.41 -1.85
N GLU A 168 7.90 -5.26 -1.23
CA GLU A 168 8.77 -4.11 -1.42
C GLU A 168 9.75 -4.02 -0.25
N LEU A 169 11.05 -3.88 -0.56
CA LEU A 169 12.09 -3.56 0.42
C LEU A 169 12.72 -2.24 0.02
N VAL A 170 12.87 -1.35 1.00
CA VAL A 170 13.51 -0.04 0.80
C VAL A 170 14.48 0.21 1.95
N TRP A 171 15.76 0.39 1.61
CA TRP A 171 16.79 0.76 2.57
C TRP A 171 17.08 2.26 2.49
N ILE A 172 17.00 2.93 3.64
CA ILE A 172 17.11 4.39 3.74
C ILE A 172 18.19 4.76 4.75
N ASP A 173 19.10 5.65 4.36
CA ASP A 173 20.11 6.25 5.21
C ASP A 173 19.62 7.64 5.68
N LEU A 174 19.64 7.85 6.99
CA LEU A 174 19.27 9.07 7.69
C LEU A 174 20.46 9.70 8.45
N THR A 175 21.68 9.19 8.29
CA THR A 175 22.85 9.66 9.06
C THR A 175 23.13 11.13 8.84
N SER A 176 22.93 11.65 7.63
CA SER A 176 23.11 13.06 7.27
C SER A 176 21.95 13.96 7.72
N VAL A 177 20.83 13.37 8.20
CA VAL A 177 19.63 14.11 8.58
C VAL A 177 19.65 14.39 10.10
N PRO A 178 19.47 15.67 10.51
CA PRO A 178 19.34 16.00 11.93
C PRO A 178 18.22 15.18 12.60
N SER A 179 18.47 14.68 13.82
CA SER A 179 17.60 13.73 14.52
C SER A 179 16.13 14.14 14.53
N LEU A 180 15.83 15.39 14.85
CA LEU A 180 14.44 15.90 14.91
C LEU A 180 13.78 16.08 13.53
N GLU A 181 14.57 16.07 12.46
CA GLU A 181 14.08 16.21 11.08
C GLU A 181 13.85 14.86 10.38
N ARG A 182 14.33 13.74 10.95
CA ARG A 182 14.28 12.40 10.33
C ARG A 182 12.87 11.96 9.91
N PRO A 183 11.83 12.07 10.77
CA PRO A 183 10.46 11.72 10.34
C PRO A 183 9.96 12.60 9.19
N LYS A 184 10.32 13.90 9.20
CA LYS A 184 9.93 14.83 8.13
C LYS A 184 10.67 14.54 6.82
N SER A 185 11.94 14.12 6.89
CA SER A 185 12.74 13.80 5.70
C SER A 185 12.14 12.63 4.93
N ILE A 186 11.56 11.63 5.61
CA ILE A 186 10.83 10.53 4.97
C ILE A 186 9.61 11.04 4.20
N MET A 187 8.85 11.98 4.78
CA MET A 187 7.70 12.58 4.09
C MET A 187 8.10 13.34 2.81
N ARG A 188 9.33 13.86 2.72
CA ARG A 188 9.83 14.57 1.54
C ARG A 188 10.13 13.64 0.35
N LEU A 189 10.27 12.34 0.58
CA LEU A 189 10.40 11.34 -0.49
C LEU A 189 9.12 11.20 -1.35
N HIS A 190 8.09 12.00 -1.08
CA HIS A 190 6.86 12.05 -1.89
C HIS A 190 7.08 12.47 -3.36
N ALA A 191 8.21 13.11 -3.68
CA ALA A 191 8.55 13.54 -5.04
C ALA A 191 9.28 12.47 -5.87
N GLY A 192 9.66 11.35 -5.26
CA GLY A 192 10.42 10.25 -5.88
C GLY A 192 11.67 9.88 -5.06
N PHE A 193 12.21 8.70 -5.31
CA PHE A 193 13.41 8.22 -4.61
C PHE A 193 14.70 8.92 -5.06
N ASN A 194 14.71 9.47 -6.26
CA ASN A 194 15.87 10.11 -6.89
C ASN A 194 15.81 11.65 -6.90
N SER A 195 14.90 12.28 -6.12
CA SER A 195 14.81 13.73 -6.10
C SER A 195 15.97 14.34 -5.30
N GLU A 196 17.01 14.80 -5.98
CA GLU A 196 18.14 15.53 -5.39
C GLU A 196 17.80 17.00 -5.08
N ASP A 197 16.59 17.46 -5.39
CA ASP A 197 16.19 18.86 -5.36
C ASP A 197 15.67 19.30 -3.98
N GLY A 198 16.56 19.88 -3.17
CA GLY A 198 16.14 20.64 -2.00
C GLY A 198 17.31 21.17 -1.16
N PRO A 199 17.18 22.39 -0.57
CA PRO A 199 18.21 23.00 0.27
C PRO A 199 18.37 22.32 1.64
N PHE A 200 17.64 21.23 1.90
CA PHE A 200 17.65 20.53 3.20
C PHE A 200 18.16 19.10 3.01
N SER A 201 18.89 18.64 4.03
CA SER A 201 19.31 17.23 4.15
C SER A 201 18.10 16.32 4.02
N THR A 202 18.02 15.56 2.94
CA THR A 202 16.95 14.61 2.66
C THR A 202 17.37 13.21 3.06
N ALA A 203 16.42 12.38 3.43
CA ALA A 203 16.63 10.95 3.55
C ALA A 203 17.18 10.41 2.21
N LYS A 204 18.21 9.58 2.27
CA LYS A 204 18.80 8.97 1.07
C LYS A 204 18.29 7.54 0.94
N VAL A 205 17.61 7.23 -0.16
CA VAL A 205 17.34 5.83 -0.50
C VAL A 205 18.66 5.21 -0.98
N VAL A 206 19.15 4.22 -0.24
CA VAL A 206 20.39 3.51 -0.55
C VAL A 206 20.13 2.49 -1.63
N ASP A 207 19.08 1.69 -1.44
CA ASP A 207 18.63 0.68 -2.39
C ASP A 207 17.15 0.38 -2.19
N TRP A 208 16.50 -0.14 -3.23
CA TRP A 208 15.14 -0.64 -3.14
C TRP A 208 14.88 -1.73 -4.19
N ILE A 209 14.02 -2.66 -3.84
CA ILE A 209 13.58 -3.72 -4.73
C ILE A 209 12.09 -4.01 -4.53
N SER A 210 11.39 -4.30 -5.62
CA SER A 210 10.06 -4.91 -5.58
C SER A 210 10.17 -6.33 -6.13
N VAL A 211 9.93 -7.29 -5.27
CA VAL A 211 9.93 -8.71 -5.63
C VAL A 211 8.48 -9.11 -5.92
N PRO A 212 8.18 -9.72 -7.09
CA PRO A 212 6.81 -10.13 -7.45
C PRO A 212 6.38 -11.40 -6.69
N LEU A 213 6.61 -11.42 -5.40
CA LEU A 213 6.29 -12.47 -4.45
C LEU A 213 5.61 -11.86 -3.24
N GLY A 214 4.39 -12.22 -3.02
CA GLY A 214 3.62 -11.89 -1.84
C GLY A 214 2.98 -13.13 -1.23
N VAL A 215 2.24 -12.95 -0.15
CA VAL A 215 1.62 -14.07 0.60
C VAL A 215 0.73 -14.96 -0.29
N ALA A 216 -0.03 -14.35 -1.21
CA ALA A 216 -0.93 -15.10 -2.09
C ALA A 216 -0.16 -15.81 -3.21
N THR A 217 0.81 -15.13 -3.83
CA THR A 217 1.61 -15.70 -4.92
C THR A 217 2.48 -16.86 -4.44
N LEU A 218 3.14 -16.72 -3.28
CA LEU A 218 3.90 -17.82 -2.67
C LEU A 218 3.02 -19.03 -2.38
N ARG A 219 1.86 -18.81 -1.76
CA ARG A 219 0.94 -19.90 -1.47
C ARG A 219 0.48 -20.63 -2.75
N ASP A 220 0.12 -19.87 -3.79
CA ASP A 220 -0.38 -20.46 -5.04
C ASP A 220 0.74 -21.20 -5.80
N GLN A 221 1.99 -20.71 -5.73
CA GLN A 221 3.14 -21.33 -6.40
C GLN A 221 3.54 -22.66 -5.77
N PHE A 222 3.46 -22.77 -4.44
CA PHE A 222 3.86 -23.98 -3.70
C PHE A 222 2.64 -24.77 -3.17
N SER A 223 1.47 -24.59 -3.80
CA SER A 223 0.23 -25.24 -3.40
C SER A 223 0.27 -26.77 -3.52
N ASP A 224 1.09 -27.30 -4.42
CA ASP A 224 1.20 -28.72 -4.72
C ASP A 224 2.17 -29.48 -3.79
N VAL A 225 2.86 -28.75 -2.90
CA VAL A 225 3.76 -29.33 -1.89
C VAL A 225 2.93 -29.62 -0.63
N GLU A 226 2.68 -30.93 -0.36
CA GLU A 226 1.81 -31.35 0.76
C GLU A 226 2.48 -31.18 2.13
N ASP A 227 3.79 -31.46 2.21
CA ASP A 227 4.55 -31.34 3.46
C ASP A 227 4.82 -29.87 3.82
N ASP A 228 4.35 -29.43 4.99
CA ASP A 228 4.44 -28.05 5.44
C ASP A 228 5.88 -27.59 5.66
N ALA A 229 6.77 -28.47 6.16
CA ALA A 229 8.17 -28.12 6.40
C ALA A 229 8.94 -27.97 5.07
N ALA A 230 8.70 -28.90 4.13
CA ALA A 230 9.28 -28.82 2.79
C ALA A 230 8.79 -27.58 2.04
N ARG A 231 7.49 -27.29 2.15
CA ARG A 231 6.90 -26.08 1.55
C ARG A 231 7.53 -24.81 2.10
N PHE A 232 7.66 -24.71 3.42
CA PHE A 232 8.31 -23.54 4.06
C PHE A 232 9.76 -23.39 3.61
N ALA A 233 10.53 -24.48 3.57
CA ALA A 233 11.92 -24.44 3.13
C ALA A 233 12.07 -23.98 1.66
N LEU A 234 11.19 -24.48 0.77
CA LEU A 234 11.16 -24.06 -0.63
C LEU A 234 10.76 -22.59 -0.79
N MET A 235 9.77 -22.13 -0.03
CA MET A 235 9.35 -20.71 -0.05
C MET A 235 10.48 -19.81 0.45
N SER A 236 11.17 -20.18 1.53
CA SER A 236 12.31 -19.42 2.07
C SER A 236 13.43 -19.34 1.07
N TRP A 237 13.86 -20.47 0.53
CA TRP A 237 14.92 -20.51 -0.49
C TRP A 237 14.58 -19.67 -1.72
N TYR A 238 13.35 -19.79 -2.21
CA TYR A 238 12.90 -19.04 -3.39
C TYR A 238 12.86 -17.53 -3.12
N PHE A 239 12.48 -17.12 -1.92
CA PHE A 239 12.49 -15.71 -1.54
C PHE A 239 13.92 -15.18 -1.39
N GLU A 240 14.82 -15.94 -0.77
CA GLU A 240 16.24 -15.61 -0.66
C GLU A 240 16.89 -15.43 -2.03
N GLU A 241 16.59 -16.32 -2.98
CA GLU A 241 17.08 -16.20 -4.38
C GLU A 241 16.67 -14.87 -5.01
N LYS A 242 15.44 -14.39 -4.75
CA LYS A 242 14.95 -13.13 -5.30
C LYS A 242 15.53 -11.89 -4.62
N LEU A 243 16.12 -12.05 -3.46
CA LEU A 243 16.77 -10.96 -2.72
C LEU A 243 18.27 -10.85 -2.97
N THR A 244 18.85 -11.72 -3.79
CA THR A 244 20.31 -11.78 -4.02
C THR A 244 20.89 -10.45 -4.53
N ASP A 245 20.11 -9.67 -5.27
CA ASP A 245 20.53 -8.39 -5.85
C ASP A 245 20.22 -7.18 -4.94
N PHE A 246 19.62 -7.41 -3.75
CA PHE A 246 19.34 -6.34 -2.81
C PHE A 246 20.55 -6.14 -1.90
N ALA A 247 21.13 -4.93 -1.92
CA ALA A 247 22.34 -4.36 -1.32
C ALA A 247 23.09 -5.17 -0.29
#